data_54cb9f27e3c655e13cb1891ac9bbc562
#
_entry.id   54cb9f27e3c655e13cb1891ac9bbc562
#
_cell.length_a   1.000
_cell.length_b   1.000
_cell.length_c   1.000
_cell.angle_alpha   90.00
_cell.angle_beta   90.00
_cell.angle_gamma   90.00
#
_symmetry.space_group_name_H-M   'P 1'
#
loop_
_entity.id
_entity.type
_entity.pdbx_description
1 polymer ?
#
loop_
_entity_poly.entity_id
_entity_poly.type
_entity_poly.pdbx_seq_one_letter_code
_entity_poly.pdbx_strand_id
1 'polypeptide(L)'
;MEWFEALILGLLQGLTEYLPVSSSGHLAIGSALFGIQGEDNLTFTIAVHVATVLSTLVILWKEIGWIFRGLFKFEMNAETKYVINILVSMIPIGIVGVFFKDYVEEIFGSGLLIVGCMLLLTALLLTFSYYAKPSLKENISMKDAFIIGLAQACAVMPGLSRSGTTIATGLLLGDNKAKLAQFSFCLLYTSDAADE
;
A
#
# COMPACT_ATOMS: atom_id res chain seq x y z
N MET A 1 -19.66 -16.60 9.05
CA MET A 1 -18.41 -17.08 8.36
C MET A 1 -17.90 -18.33 9.06
N GLU A 2 -17.67 -19.40 8.30
CA GLU A 2 -17.13 -20.66 8.82
C GLU A 2 -15.63 -20.52 9.14
N TRP A 3 -15.12 -21.30 10.12
CA TRP A 3 -13.70 -21.22 10.50
C TRP A 3 -12.73 -21.53 9.35
N PHE A 4 -13.14 -22.40 8.43
CA PHE A 4 -12.35 -22.80 7.25
C PHE A 4 -12.26 -21.65 6.23
N GLU A 5 -13.36 -20.92 6.01
CA GLU A 5 -13.40 -19.73 5.17
C GLU A 5 -12.48 -18.65 5.73
N ALA A 6 -12.55 -18.42 7.06
CA ALA A 6 -11.67 -17.48 7.75
C ALA A 6 -10.19 -17.85 7.61
N LEU A 7 -9.85 -19.14 7.70
CA LEU A 7 -8.49 -19.63 7.52
C LEU A 7 -7.97 -19.35 6.12
N ILE A 8 -8.76 -19.70 5.08
CA ILE A 8 -8.37 -19.49 3.68
C ILE A 8 -8.21 -18.00 3.37
N LEU A 9 -9.18 -17.17 3.77
CA LEU A 9 -9.13 -15.73 3.53
C LEU A 9 -7.99 -15.06 4.33
N GLY A 10 -7.72 -15.51 5.55
CA GLY A 10 -6.58 -15.04 6.35
C GLY A 10 -5.23 -15.39 5.73
N LEU A 11 -5.08 -16.60 5.18
CA LEU A 11 -3.88 -16.99 4.43
C LEU A 11 -3.75 -16.17 3.14
N LEU A 12 -4.85 -15.97 2.42
CA LEU A 12 -4.88 -15.14 1.22
C LEU A 12 -4.43 -13.70 1.53
N GLN A 13 -4.98 -13.10 2.58
CA GLN A 13 -4.57 -11.77 3.06
C GLN A 13 -3.08 -11.74 3.40
N GLY A 14 -2.60 -12.65 4.23
CA GLY A 14 -1.20 -12.67 4.66
C GLY A 14 -0.20 -12.85 3.51
N LEU A 15 -0.54 -13.62 2.48
CA LEU A 15 0.30 -13.81 1.31
C LEU A 15 0.25 -12.58 0.38
N THR A 16 -0.93 -12.03 0.15
CA THR A 16 -1.11 -10.94 -0.84
C THR A 16 -0.77 -9.56 -0.29
N GLU A 17 -0.75 -9.36 1.02
CA GLU A 17 -0.38 -8.10 1.65
C GLU A 17 1.10 -7.76 1.43
N TYR A 18 1.97 -8.75 1.57
CA TYR A 18 3.41 -8.55 1.37
C TYR A 18 3.84 -8.61 -0.10
N LEU A 19 2.97 -9.09 -0.97
CA LEU A 19 3.17 -9.05 -2.41
C LEU A 19 2.48 -7.79 -2.99
N PRO A 20 3.06 -7.13 -3.97
CA PRO A 20 2.48 -5.91 -4.55
C PRO A 20 1.31 -6.22 -5.51
N VAL A 21 0.33 -7.05 -5.08
CA VAL A 21 -0.72 -7.62 -5.93
C VAL A 21 -2.15 -7.26 -5.50
N SER A 22 -2.32 -6.35 -4.54
CA SER A 22 -3.62 -5.93 -3.97
C SER A 22 -4.31 -7.00 -3.13
N SER A 23 -4.01 -7.02 -1.84
CA SER A 23 -4.66 -7.88 -0.85
C SER A 23 -6.18 -7.63 -0.78
N SER A 24 -6.60 -6.36 -0.76
CA SER A 24 -8.01 -5.98 -0.74
C SER A 24 -8.79 -6.50 -1.94
N GLY A 25 -8.20 -6.46 -3.15
CA GLY A 25 -8.81 -7.02 -4.35
C GLY A 25 -8.97 -8.53 -4.28
N HIS A 26 -7.96 -9.25 -3.81
CA HIS A 26 -8.01 -10.71 -3.63
C HIS A 26 -9.00 -11.09 -2.53
N LEU A 27 -9.05 -10.34 -1.45
CA LEU A 27 -9.98 -10.59 -0.34
C LEU A 27 -11.43 -10.36 -0.79
N ALA A 28 -11.70 -9.31 -1.58
CA ALA A 28 -13.03 -9.06 -2.14
C ALA A 28 -13.50 -10.21 -3.05
N ILE A 29 -12.63 -10.72 -3.92
CA ILE A 29 -12.94 -11.88 -4.77
C ILE A 29 -13.13 -13.14 -3.92
N GLY A 30 -12.25 -13.39 -2.95
CA GLY A 30 -12.34 -14.56 -2.06
C GLY A 30 -13.64 -14.56 -1.24
N SER A 31 -14.00 -13.42 -0.65
CA SER A 31 -15.25 -13.25 0.09
C SER A 31 -16.48 -13.48 -0.79
N ALA A 32 -16.45 -12.98 -2.02
CA ALA A 32 -17.55 -13.19 -2.96
C ALA A 32 -17.70 -14.66 -3.40
N LEU A 33 -16.59 -15.39 -3.57
CA LEU A 33 -16.62 -16.84 -3.89
C LEU A 33 -17.21 -17.67 -2.77
N PHE A 34 -16.99 -17.29 -1.52
CA PHE A 34 -17.61 -17.92 -0.34
C PHE A 34 -19.00 -17.39 -0.02
N GLY A 35 -19.50 -16.38 -0.73
CA GLY A 35 -20.80 -15.76 -0.47
C GLY A 35 -20.86 -14.95 0.83
N ILE A 36 -19.71 -14.54 1.36
CA ILE A 36 -19.60 -13.79 2.61
C ILE A 36 -19.90 -12.32 2.33
N GLN A 37 -20.91 -11.76 3.01
CA GLN A 37 -21.36 -10.38 2.84
C GLN A 37 -21.75 -9.75 4.19
N GLY A 38 -21.84 -8.42 4.22
CA GLY A 38 -22.32 -7.67 5.38
C GLY A 38 -21.29 -7.49 6.49
N GLU A 39 -21.77 -7.37 7.72
CA GLU A 39 -20.96 -7.03 8.90
C GLU A 39 -19.87 -8.07 9.23
N ASP A 40 -20.14 -9.36 8.99
CA ASP A 40 -19.17 -10.43 9.20
C ASP A 40 -17.92 -10.25 8.31
N ASN A 41 -18.13 -9.84 7.06
CA ASN A 41 -17.04 -9.59 6.13
C ASN A 41 -16.22 -8.36 6.54
N LEU A 42 -16.88 -7.29 6.98
CA LEU A 42 -16.21 -6.06 7.43
C LEU A 42 -15.36 -6.33 8.68
N THR A 43 -15.94 -6.96 9.71
CA THR A 43 -15.22 -7.30 10.95
C THR A 43 -14.00 -8.19 10.69
N PHE A 44 -14.15 -9.20 9.83
CA PHE A 44 -13.05 -10.07 9.45
C PHE A 44 -11.96 -9.30 8.71
N THR A 45 -12.34 -8.48 7.73
CA THR A 45 -11.39 -7.67 6.95
C THR A 45 -10.57 -6.75 7.86
N ILE A 46 -11.21 -6.06 8.80
CA ILE A 46 -10.49 -5.22 9.78
C ILE A 46 -9.53 -6.08 10.61
N ALA A 47 -9.99 -7.21 11.14
CA ALA A 47 -9.15 -8.08 11.98
C ALA A 47 -7.88 -8.56 11.25
N VAL A 48 -7.99 -8.99 9.98
CA VAL A 48 -6.83 -9.46 9.22
C VAL A 48 -5.90 -8.31 8.81
N HIS A 49 -6.42 -7.11 8.56
CA HIS A 49 -5.58 -5.93 8.33
C HIS A 49 -4.82 -5.52 9.59
N VAL A 50 -5.46 -5.45 10.74
CA VAL A 50 -4.78 -5.19 12.03
C VAL A 50 -3.68 -6.24 12.28
N ALA A 51 -3.94 -7.51 12.01
CA ALA A 51 -2.95 -8.58 12.17
C ALA A 51 -1.73 -8.37 11.25
N THR A 52 -1.95 -7.97 9.99
CA THR A 52 -0.86 -7.69 9.04
C THR A 52 -0.09 -6.43 9.40
N VAL A 53 -0.74 -5.37 9.90
CA VAL A 53 -0.07 -4.18 10.43
C VAL A 53 0.83 -4.54 11.61
N LEU A 54 0.33 -5.30 12.61
CA LEU A 54 1.13 -5.75 13.74
C LEU A 54 2.33 -6.60 13.30
N SER A 55 2.13 -7.53 12.37
CA SER A 55 3.20 -8.33 11.78
C SER A 55 4.27 -7.47 11.13
N THR A 56 3.86 -6.44 10.39
CA THR A 56 4.79 -5.53 9.73
C THR A 56 5.55 -4.66 10.71
N LEU A 57 4.93 -4.18 11.79
CA LEU A 57 5.63 -3.47 12.86
C LEU A 57 6.73 -4.33 13.49
N VAL A 58 6.47 -5.64 13.65
CA VAL A 58 7.49 -6.58 14.15
C VAL A 58 8.62 -6.77 13.14
N ILE A 59 8.32 -6.91 11.86
CA ILE A 59 9.32 -7.09 10.79
C ILE A 59 10.17 -5.83 10.63
N LEU A 60 9.54 -4.66 10.61
CA LEU A 60 10.20 -3.36 10.40
C LEU A 60 10.68 -2.69 11.70
N TRP A 61 10.71 -3.41 12.82
CA TRP A 61 11.10 -2.86 14.12
C TRP A 61 12.47 -2.16 14.11
N LYS A 62 13.42 -2.70 13.35
CA LYS A 62 14.77 -2.12 13.23
C LYS A 62 14.77 -0.81 12.45
N GLU A 63 14.01 -0.76 11.36
CA GLU A 63 13.81 0.43 10.52
C GLU A 63 13.10 1.54 11.30
N ILE A 64 12.05 1.18 12.03
CA ILE A 64 11.33 2.09 12.90
C ILE A 64 12.27 2.65 13.97
N GLY A 65 13.05 1.78 14.63
CA GLY A 65 14.05 2.20 15.61
C GLY A 65 15.15 3.09 15.02
N TRP A 66 15.57 2.86 13.79
CA TRP A 66 16.51 3.70 13.05
C TRP A 66 15.93 5.09 12.80
N ILE A 67 14.69 5.16 12.30
CA ILE A 67 13.97 6.43 12.05
C ILE A 67 13.84 7.23 13.34
N PHE A 68 13.36 6.63 14.44
CA PHE A 68 13.18 7.32 15.71
C PHE A 68 14.50 7.87 16.25
N ARG A 69 15.59 7.07 16.26
CA ARG A 69 16.89 7.52 16.74
C ARG A 69 17.46 8.69 15.93
N GLY A 70 17.23 8.69 14.62
CA GLY A 70 17.68 9.79 13.76
C GLY A 70 16.85 11.06 13.93
N LEU A 71 15.53 10.92 14.07
CA LEU A 71 14.61 12.04 14.21
C LEU A 71 14.85 12.83 15.52
N PHE A 72 15.15 12.13 16.62
CA PHE A 72 15.45 12.76 17.91
C PHE A 72 16.78 13.54 17.96
N LYS A 73 17.62 13.42 16.92
CA LYS A 73 18.85 14.24 16.82
C LYS A 73 18.60 15.67 16.36
N PHE A 74 17.38 15.96 15.85
CA PHE A 74 16.98 17.26 15.30
C PHE A 74 17.95 17.83 14.26
N GLU A 75 18.59 16.94 13.48
CA GLU A 75 19.52 17.29 12.41
C GLU A 75 18.96 16.83 11.06
N MET A 76 19.39 17.49 9.96
CA MET A 76 19.01 17.09 8.59
C MET A 76 19.85 15.90 8.13
N ASN A 77 19.69 14.77 8.83
CA ASN A 77 20.32 13.49 8.53
C ASN A 77 19.52 12.66 7.48
N ALA A 78 19.99 11.47 7.19
CA ALA A 78 19.34 10.58 6.21
C ALA A 78 17.93 10.15 6.67
N GLU A 79 17.75 9.93 7.97
CA GLU A 79 16.49 9.55 8.60
C GLU A 79 15.45 10.66 8.49
N THR A 80 15.84 11.91 8.80
CA THR A 80 14.96 13.08 8.69
C THR A 80 14.52 13.30 7.24
N LYS A 81 15.44 13.17 6.27
CA LYS A 81 15.10 13.25 4.85
C LYS A 81 14.13 12.15 4.42
N TYR A 82 14.31 10.94 4.95
CA TYR A 82 13.42 9.82 4.67
C TYR A 82 12.00 10.08 5.18
N VAL A 83 11.85 10.57 6.42
CA VAL A 83 10.56 10.97 6.99
C VAL A 83 9.91 12.11 6.19
N ILE A 84 10.69 13.13 5.81
CA ILE A 84 10.18 14.23 4.96
C ILE A 84 9.65 13.68 3.64
N ASN A 85 10.35 12.74 3.00
CA ASN A 85 9.88 12.13 1.75
C ASN A 85 8.57 11.35 1.95
N ILE A 86 8.42 10.63 3.06
CA ILE A 86 7.14 9.97 3.41
C ILE A 86 6.03 11.02 3.56
N LEU A 87 6.25 12.07 4.34
CA LEU A 87 5.26 13.14 4.55
C LEU A 87 4.89 13.84 3.24
N VAL A 88 5.86 14.12 2.38
CA VAL A 88 5.62 14.70 1.05
C VAL A 88 4.79 13.77 0.17
N SER A 89 5.04 12.47 0.21
CA SER A 89 4.26 11.49 -0.56
C SER A 89 2.86 11.26 0.00
N MET A 90 2.61 11.59 1.27
CA MET A 90 1.27 11.53 1.86
C MET A 90 0.37 12.73 1.49
N ILE A 91 0.92 13.84 1.03
CA ILE A 91 0.13 15.04 0.69
C ILE A 91 -0.94 14.73 -0.38
N PRO A 92 -0.62 14.09 -1.53
CA PRO A 92 -1.63 13.81 -2.55
C PRO A 92 -2.75 12.87 -2.06
N ILE A 93 -2.42 11.83 -1.30
CA ILE A 93 -3.43 10.90 -0.79
C ILE A 93 -4.30 11.54 0.29
N GLY A 94 -3.73 12.39 1.15
CA GLY A 94 -4.49 13.17 2.12
C GLY A 94 -5.48 14.12 1.46
N ILE A 95 -5.12 14.75 0.33
CA ILE A 95 -6.04 15.57 -0.46
C ILE A 95 -7.20 14.71 -0.99
N VAL A 96 -6.90 13.53 -1.52
CA VAL A 96 -7.94 12.61 -2.02
C VAL A 96 -8.85 12.15 -0.88
N GLY A 97 -8.30 11.75 0.27
CA GLY A 97 -9.09 11.31 1.43
C GLY A 97 -10.03 12.38 2.00
N VAL A 98 -9.58 13.66 2.00
CA VAL A 98 -10.42 14.76 2.53
C VAL A 98 -11.45 15.27 1.52
N PHE A 99 -11.07 15.43 0.24
CA PHE A 99 -11.93 16.10 -0.74
C PHE A 99 -12.71 15.16 -1.65
N PHE A 100 -12.30 13.90 -1.79
CA PHE A 100 -12.88 12.93 -2.71
C PHE A 100 -13.40 11.66 -2.02
N LYS A 101 -13.60 11.70 -0.70
CA LYS A 101 -14.05 10.56 0.09
C LYS A 101 -15.34 9.93 -0.47
N ASP A 102 -16.35 10.75 -0.76
CA ASP A 102 -17.65 10.28 -1.25
C ASP A 102 -17.52 9.55 -2.61
N TYR A 103 -16.68 10.06 -3.51
CA TYR A 103 -16.40 9.40 -4.80
C TYR A 103 -15.67 8.06 -4.61
N VAL A 104 -14.75 8.00 -3.65
CA VAL A 104 -14.03 6.76 -3.32
C VAL A 104 -15.01 5.72 -2.80
N GLU A 105 -15.89 6.08 -1.86
CA GLU A 105 -16.92 5.19 -1.31
C GLU A 105 -17.89 4.68 -2.39
N GLU A 106 -18.30 5.53 -3.33
CA GLU A 106 -19.14 5.14 -4.47
C GLU A 106 -18.44 4.11 -5.37
N ILE A 107 -17.15 4.30 -5.64
CA ILE A 107 -16.36 3.36 -6.43
C ILE A 107 -16.18 2.02 -5.70
N PHE A 108 -16.00 2.02 -4.39
CA PHE A 108 -15.96 0.79 -3.59
C PHE A 108 -17.28 0.00 -3.67
N GLY A 109 -18.42 0.68 -3.79
CA GLY A 109 -19.74 0.07 -4.00
C GLY A 109 -19.99 -0.46 -5.42
N SER A 110 -19.13 -0.19 -6.40
CA SER A 110 -19.39 -0.45 -7.82
C SER A 110 -19.16 -1.91 -8.28
N GLY A 111 -18.77 -2.81 -7.36
CA GLY A 111 -18.77 -4.25 -7.58
C GLY A 111 -17.46 -4.85 -8.11
N LEU A 112 -17.45 -6.17 -8.21
CA LEU A 112 -16.28 -7.01 -8.55
C LEU A 112 -15.65 -6.75 -9.91
N LEU A 113 -16.42 -6.22 -10.86
CA LEU A 113 -15.90 -5.92 -12.20
C LEU A 113 -14.79 -4.86 -12.14
N ILE A 114 -15.01 -3.79 -11.35
CA ILE A 114 -14.00 -2.74 -11.18
C ILE A 114 -12.77 -3.30 -10.46
N VAL A 115 -12.97 -4.09 -9.41
CA VAL A 115 -11.88 -4.79 -8.71
C VAL A 115 -11.04 -5.62 -9.69
N GLY A 116 -11.68 -6.40 -10.56
CA GLY A 116 -11.01 -7.20 -11.59
C GLY A 116 -10.22 -6.35 -12.58
N CYS A 117 -10.80 -5.26 -13.08
CA CYS A 117 -10.10 -4.32 -13.98
C CYS A 117 -8.88 -3.69 -13.31
N MET A 118 -8.99 -3.30 -12.03
CA MET A 118 -7.89 -2.71 -11.27
C MET A 118 -6.78 -3.72 -10.94
N LEU A 119 -7.13 -4.99 -10.72
CA LEU A 119 -6.14 -6.07 -10.60
C LEU A 119 -5.36 -6.28 -11.91
N LEU A 120 -6.04 -6.24 -13.07
CA LEU A 120 -5.37 -6.30 -14.36
C LEU A 120 -4.46 -5.09 -14.59
N LEU A 121 -4.89 -3.89 -14.19
CA LEU A 121 -4.05 -2.69 -14.24
C LEU A 121 -2.83 -2.83 -13.34
N THR A 122 -2.98 -3.38 -12.13
CA THR A 122 -1.85 -3.70 -11.23
C THR A 122 -0.87 -4.66 -11.92
N ALA A 123 -1.36 -5.72 -12.53
CA ALA A 123 -0.52 -6.69 -13.26
C ALA A 123 0.24 -6.02 -14.41
N LEU A 124 -0.42 -5.11 -15.14
CA LEU A 124 0.20 -4.34 -16.21
C LEU A 124 1.31 -3.43 -15.69
N LEU A 125 1.05 -2.67 -14.62
CA LEU A 125 2.05 -1.80 -13.98
C LEU A 125 3.27 -2.59 -13.49
N LEU A 126 3.05 -3.73 -12.85
CA LEU A 126 4.13 -4.60 -12.40
C LEU A 126 4.92 -5.19 -13.56
N THR A 127 4.26 -5.55 -14.65
CA THR A 127 4.91 -6.02 -15.87
C THR A 127 5.82 -4.94 -16.46
N PHE A 128 5.33 -3.71 -16.59
CA PHE A 128 6.17 -2.59 -17.04
C PHE A 128 7.34 -2.33 -16.10
N SER A 129 7.13 -2.39 -14.79
CA SER A 129 8.20 -2.19 -13.82
C SER A 129 9.26 -3.30 -13.85
N TYR A 130 8.88 -4.53 -14.21
CA TYR A 130 9.81 -5.64 -14.37
C TYR A 130 10.82 -5.39 -15.51
N TYR A 131 10.35 -4.78 -16.61
CA TYR A 131 11.20 -4.42 -17.75
C TYR A 131 11.92 -3.07 -17.58
N ALA A 132 11.65 -2.34 -16.47
CA ALA A 132 12.35 -1.10 -16.17
C ALA A 132 13.85 -1.36 -15.97
N LYS A 133 14.68 -0.45 -16.53
CA LYS A 133 16.13 -0.60 -16.41
C LYS A 133 16.57 -0.44 -14.95
N PRO A 134 17.59 -1.21 -14.50
CA PRO A 134 18.16 -1.03 -13.18
C PRO A 134 18.61 0.41 -12.97
N SER A 135 18.30 0.95 -11.81
CA SER A 135 18.56 2.34 -11.50
C SER A 135 19.96 2.59 -10.97
N LEU A 136 20.44 3.81 -11.21
CA LEU A 136 21.65 4.38 -10.65
C LEU A 136 21.39 5.28 -9.43
N LYS A 137 20.13 5.60 -9.12
CA LYS A 137 19.78 6.48 -7.99
C LYS A 137 19.86 5.71 -6.67
N GLU A 138 20.72 6.17 -5.78
CA GLU A 138 20.88 5.56 -4.45
C GLU A 138 19.81 6.01 -3.44
N ASN A 139 19.19 7.19 -3.63
CA ASN A 139 18.23 7.77 -2.70
C ASN A 139 17.01 8.33 -3.44
N ILE A 140 15.84 8.15 -2.85
CA ILE A 140 14.59 8.73 -3.32
C ILE A 140 14.64 10.24 -3.10
N SER A 141 14.45 11.02 -4.17
CA SER A 141 14.38 12.49 -4.08
C SER A 141 12.99 12.95 -3.62
N MET A 142 12.88 14.18 -3.10
CA MET A 142 11.57 14.77 -2.75
C MET A 142 10.62 14.82 -3.95
N LYS A 143 11.13 15.04 -5.16
CA LYS A 143 10.32 15.05 -6.38
C LYS A 143 9.79 13.66 -6.70
N ASP A 144 10.66 12.64 -6.60
CA ASP A 144 10.27 11.25 -6.81
C ASP A 144 9.25 10.81 -5.76
N ALA A 145 9.46 11.18 -4.48
CA ALA A 145 8.52 10.92 -3.38
C ALA A 145 7.12 11.55 -3.65
N PHE A 146 7.08 12.78 -4.15
CA PHE A 146 5.81 13.43 -4.50
C PHE A 146 5.10 12.73 -5.67
N ILE A 147 5.84 12.33 -6.73
CA ILE A 147 5.27 11.59 -7.87
C ILE A 147 4.78 10.20 -7.43
N ILE A 148 5.52 9.51 -6.55
CA ILE A 148 5.09 8.25 -5.94
C ILE A 148 3.79 8.47 -5.13
N GLY A 149 3.70 9.58 -4.39
CA GLY A 149 2.49 9.97 -3.66
C GLY A 149 1.28 10.25 -4.57
N LEU A 150 1.47 10.87 -5.72
CA LEU A 150 0.42 11.03 -6.74
C LEU A 150 -0.06 9.68 -7.28
N ALA A 151 0.86 8.77 -7.56
CA ALA A 151 0.53 7.42 -8.00
C ALA A 151 -0.22 6.63 -6.91
N GLN A 152 0.17 6.81 -5.63
CA GLN A 152 -0.54 6.24 -4.49
C GLN A 152 -1.96 6.80 -4.36
N ALA A 153 -2.16 8.10 -4.58
CA ALA A 153 -3.48 8.71 -4.57
C ALA A 153 -4.41 8.13 -5.65
N CYS A 154 -3.87 7.77 -6.83
CA CYS A 154 -4.62 7.02 -7.84
C CYS A 154 -4.93 5.58 -7.38
N ALA A 155 -4.07 4.99 -6.55
CA ALA A 155 -4.20 3.62 -6.06
C ALA A 155 -5.15 3.47 -4.85
N VAL A 156 -5.95 4.48 -4.54
CA VAL A 156 -7.08 4.37 -3.59
C VAL A 156 -8.20 3.48 -4.16
N MET A 157 -8.24 3.28 -5.47
CA MET A 157 -9.26 2.44 -6.12
C MET A 157 -9.16 0.98 -5.68
N PRO A 158 -10.31 0.31 -5.39
CA PRO A 158 -10.34 -1.08 -4.93
C PRO A 158 -9.79 -2.03 -6.01
N GLY A 159 -8.86 -2.90 -5.62
CA GLY A 159 -8.16 -3.80 -6.54
C GLY A 159 -6.88 -3.23 -7.13
N LEU A 160 -6.65 -1.92 -7.12
CA LEU A 160 -5.37 -1.35 -7.51
C LEU A 160 -4.40 -1.43 -6.31
N SER A 161 -3.30 -2.16 -6.50
CA SER A 161 -2.30 -2.34 -5.43
C SER A 161 -1.58 -1.03 -5.11
N ARG A 162 -1.74 -0.50 -3.89
CA ARG A 162 -0.99 0.68 -3.44
C ARG A 162 0.52 0.43 -3.47
N SER A 163 0.99 -0.65 -2.86
CA SER A 163 2.40 -1.03 -2.89
C SER A 163 2.90 -1.33 -4.30
N GLY A 164 2.11 -2.01 -5.13
CA GLY A 164 2.44 -2.27 -6.53
C GLY A 164 2.61 -1.00 -7.34
N THR A 165 1.71 -0.05 -7.20
CA THR A 165 1.73 1.23 -7.91
C THR A 165 2.89 2.11 -7.46
N THR A 166 3.14 2.23 -6.16
CA THR A 166 4.25 3.03 -5.61
C THR A 166 5.62 2.44 -6.00
N ILE A 167 5.81 1.12 -5.90
CA ILE A 167 7.03 0.45 -6.33
C ILE A 167 7.23 0.59 -7.83
N ALA A 168 6.20 0.33 -8.64
CA ALA A 168 6.29 0.45 -10.10
C ALA A 168 6.66 1.87 -10.52
N THR A 169 6.02 2.88 -9.94
CA THR A 169 6.29 4.29 -10.22
C THR A 169 7.73 4.66 -9.86
N GLY A 170 8.21 4.31 -8.68
CA GLY A 170 9.57 4.61 -8.28
C GLY A 170 10.62 3.88 -9.15
N LEU A 171 10.36 2.63 -9.57
CA LEU A 171 11.23 1.91 -10.51
C LEU A 171 11.29 2.60 -11.88
N LEU A 172 10.16 3.10 -12.39
CA LEU A 172 10.11 3.85 -13.64
C LEU A 172 10.83 5.20 -13.55
N LEU A 173 10.83 5.84 -12.36
CA LEU A 173 11.61 7.04 -12.07
C LEU A 173 13.10 6.76 -11.92
N GLY A 174 13.47 5.49 -11.82
CA GLY A 174 14.85 5.07 -11.71
C GLY A 174 15.35 5.01 -10.26
N ASP A 175 14.53 4.81 -9.27
CA ASP A 175 14.93 4.64 -7.88
C ASP A 175 15.35 3.20 -7.54
N ASN A 176 16.17 3.04 -6.50
CA ASN A 176 16.71 1.74 -6.10
C ASN A 176 15.61 0.81 -5.56
N LYS A 177 15.52 -0.40 -6.13
CA LYS A 177 14.46 -1.40 -5.83
C LYS A 177 14.34 -1.72 -4.33
N ALA A 178 15.46 -1.93 -3.64
CA ALA A 178 15.43 -2.31 -2.22
C ALA A 178 14.91 -1.16 -1.35
N LYS A 179 15.36 0.08 -1.63
CA LYS A 179 14.90 1.28 -0.91
C LYS A 179 13.44 1.61 -1.21
N LEU A 180 12.99 1.37 -2.46
CA LEU A 180 11.59 1.55 -2.83
C LEU A 180 10.66 0.58 -2.11
N ALA A 181 11.06 -0.68 -1.96
CA ALA A 181 10.27 -1.65 -1.22
C ALA A 181 10.06 -1.18 0.24
N GLN A 182 11.15 -0.80 0.93
CA GLN A 182 11.07 -0.26 2.29
C GLN A 182 10.22 1.01 2.36
N PHE A 183 10.42 1.95 1.44
CA PHE A 183 9.67 3.20 1.36
C PHE A 183 8.18 2.95 1.12
N SER A 184 7.84 2.07 0.19
CA SER A 184 6.45 1.71 -0.14
C SER A 184 5.73 1.08 1.05
N PHE A 185 6.38 0.19 1.79
CA PHE A 185 5.80 -0.40 2.99
C PHE A 185 5.62 0.62 4.11
N CYS A 186 6.63 1.45 4.39
CA CYS A 186 6.48 2.52 5.38
C CYS A 186 5.35 3.47 5.00
N LEU A 187 5.24 3.84 3.73
CA LEU A 187 4.21 4.73 3.21
C LEU A 187 2.81 4.12 3.31
N LEU A 188 2.66 2.82 2.97
CA LEU A 188 1.39 2.09 3.06
C LEU A 188 0.83 2.14 4.48
N TYR A 189 1.64 1.76 5.48
CA TYR A 189 1.19 1.71 6.87
C TYR A 189 1.00 3.07 7.51
N THR A 190 1.72 4.09 7.05
CA THR A 190 1.49 5.47 7.50
C THR A 190 0.16 6.00 6.98
N SER A 191 -0.23 5.66 5.74
CA SER A 191 -1.53 6.05 5.19
C SER A 191 -2.68 5.29 5.84
N ASP A 192 -2.54 3.98 6.08
CA ASP A 192 -3.59 3.18 6.74
C ASP A 192 -3.87 3.67 8.17
N ALA A 193 -2.82 4.05 8.91
CA ALA A 193 -2.97 4.64 10.25
C ALA A 193 -3.59 6.05 10.25
N ALA A 194 -3.65 6.73 9.12
CA ALA A 194 -4.27 8.05 8.99
C ALA A 194 -5.74 7.96 8.54
N ASP A 195 -6.17 6.83 8.00
CA ASP A 195 -7.53 6.57 7.52
C ASP A 195 -8.43 5.96 8.61
N GLU A 196 -7.88 5.50 9.75
CA GLU A 196 -8.57 5.02 10.95
C GLU A 196 -8.84 6.16 11.96
#